data_3cc9dd04e7a99d3629e2b3c612f7d58e
#
_entry.id   3cc9dd04e7a99d3629e2b3c612f7d58e
#
_cell.length_a   1.000
_cell.length_b   1.000
_cell.length_c   1.000
_cell.angle_alpha   90.00
_cell.angle_beta   90.00
_cell.angle_gamma   90.00
#
_symmetry.space_group_name_H-M   'P 1'
#
loop_
_entity.id
_entity.type
_entity.pdbx_description
1 polymer ?
#
loop_
_entity_poly.entity_id
_entity_poly.type
_entity_poly.pdbx_seq_one_letter_code
_entity_poly.pdbx_strand_id
1 'polypeptide(L)'
;GYECRLYKPVFTVFFEKQEGVLKSFLVSPLKKSEYIIAKTLANVATNLISLILLYFLTQLVKEVQINLLGLLGGVFIISLFHSLVGFYLTYQTKSFTDLLVVIFKYFIILLIPVLFDSLGLIKSQLLSNLICILPTKASLTIMNSAAGVVSSQSGYLSAFYLLFLAILLYRWIENHFQEFAIKESGV
;
A
#
# COMPACT_ATOMS: atom_id res chain seq x y z
N GLY A 1 21.59 10.67 19.63
CA GLY A 1 21.27 9.31 19.32
C GLY A 1 20.45 9.26 18.06
N TYR A 2 21.03 8.76 16.97
CA TYR A 2 20.28 8.52 15.72
C TYR A 2 19.53 7.22 15.92
N GLU A 3 18.29 7.28 16.44
CA GLU A 3 17.38 6.16 16.36
C GLU A 3 17.06 5.91 14.89
N CYS A 4 17.46 4.71 14.44
CA CYS A 4 17.14 4.18 13.14
C CYS A 4 15.61 4.05 13.03
N ARG A 5 14.94 5.08 12.51
CA ARG A 5 13.48 5.11 12.32
C ARG A 5 13.12 4.24 11.13
N LEU A 6 13.05 2.95 11.36
CA LEU A 6 12.39 1.99 10.46
C LEU A 6 10.85 2.17 10.53
N TYR A 7 10.38 3.41 10.38
CA TYR A 7 8.95 3.65 10.34
C TYR A 7 8.41 3.44 8.93
N LYS A 8 7.36 2.63 8.84
CA LYS A 8 6.59 2.47 7.60
C LYS A 8 6.08 3.85 7.14
N PRO A 9 6.00 4.10 5.82
CA PRO A 9 5.71 5.44 5.26
C PRO A 9 4.42 6.08 5.77
N VAL A 10 3.40 5.30 6.10
CA VAL A 10 2.15 5.81 6.72
C VAL A 10 2.46 6.60 7.99
N PHE A 11 3.30 6.05 8.87
CA PHE A 11 3.70 6.72 10.11
C PHE A 11 4.58 7.93 9.85
N THR A 12 5.48 7.84 8.87
CA THR A 12 6.35 8.99 8.50
C THR A 12 5.52 10.18 8.05
N VAL A 13 4.58 9.98 7.13
CA VAL A 13 3.69 11.05 6.64
C VAL A 13 2.82 11.60 7.77
N PHE A 14 2.33 10.72 8.66
CA PHE A 14 1.56 11.15 9.82
C PHE A 14 2.39 12.03 10.77
N PHE A 15 3.59 11.62 11.14
CA PHE A 15 4.44 12.41 12.02
C PHE A 15 4.89 13.73 11.38
N GLU A 16 5.23 13.74 10.10
CA GLU A 16 5.53 14.97 9.37
C GLU A 16 4.36 15.96 9.36
N LYS A 17 3.12 15.43 9.30
CA LYS A 17 1.91 16.24 9.45
C LYS A 17 1.81 16.81 10.88
N GLN A 18 2.02 16.00 11.91
CA GLN A 18 1.95 16.39 13.32
C GLN A 18 3.02 17.43 13.68
N GLU A 19 4.24 17.26 13.18
CA GLU A 19 5.37 18.15 13.41
C GLU A 19 5.29 19.46 12.58
N GLY A 20 4.24 19.63 11.77
CA GLY A 20 4.06 20.84 10.94
C GLY A 20 4.98 20.90 9.72
N VAL A 21 5.73 19.85 9.42
CA VAL A 21 6.62 19.78 8.25
C VAL A 21 5.85 20.02 6.96
N LEU A 22 4.62 19.48 6.86
CA LEU A 22 3.76 19.69 5.68
C LEU A 22 3.33 21.15 5.52
N LYS A 23 3.15 21.90 6.61
CA LYS A 23 2.85 23.34 6.55
C LYS A 23 4.05 24.13 6.00
N SER A 24 5.25 23.81 6.47
CA SER A 24 6.49 24.40 5.94
C SER A 24 6.69 24.06 4.45
N PHE A 25 6.26 22.88 4.04
CA PHE A 25 6.31 22.44 2.64
C PHE A 25 5.41 23.31 1.73
N LEU A 26 4.24 23.76 2.20
CA LEU A 26 3.31 24.60 1.42
C LEU A 26 3.90 25.96 1.05
N VAL A 27 4.86 26.47 1.82
CA VAL A 27 5.56 27.74 1.55
C VAL A 27 6.88 27.55 0.80
N SER A 28 7.27 26.29 0.54
CA SER A 28 8.46 25.95 -0.24
C SER A 28 8.16 25.96 -1.75
N PRO A 29 9.17 26.09 -2.62
CA PRO A 29 9.00 26.03 -4.07
C PRO A 29 8.70 24.64 -4.61
N LEU A 30 8.68 23.59 -3.76
CA LEU A 30 8.43 22.22 -4.15
C LEU A 30 6.95 21.99 -4.48
N LYS A 31 6.69 21.19 -5.51
CA LYS A 31 5.31 20.84 -5.90
C LYS A 31 4.77 19.73 -5.01
N LYS A 32 3.47 19.82 -4.70
CA LYS A 32 2.76 18.76 -3.93
C LYS A 32 2.89 17.37 -4.54
N SER A 33 2.88 17.28 -5.88
CA SER A 33 3.08 16.03 -6.61
C SER A 33 4.46 15.42 -6.36
N GLU A 34 5.52 16.25 -6.28
CA GLU A 34 6.89 15.79 -6.01
C GLU A 34 6.99 15.14 -4.63
N TYR A 35 6.36 15.73 -3.62
CA TYR A 35 6.32 15.15 -2.28
C TYR A 35 5.59 13.79 -2.24
N ILE A 36 4.38 13.72 -2.82
CA ILE A 36 3.60 12.48 -2.85
C ILE A 36 4.36 11.37 -3.58
N ILE A 37 4.92 11.69 -4.75
CA ILE A 37 5.68 10.74 -5.56
C ILE A 37 6.95 10.29 -4.83
N ALA A 38 7.73 11.21 -4.25
CA ALA A 38 8.96 10.90 -3.53
C ALA A 38 8.70 9.93 -2.35
N LYS A 39 7.67 10.19 -1.54
CA LYS A 39 7.31 9.31 -0.42
C LYS A 39 6.80 7.95 -0.89
N THR A 40 5.98 7.93 -1.94
CA THR A 40 5.49 6.68 -2.54
C THR A 40 6.63 5.84 -3.09
N LEU A 41 7.55 6.45 -3.86
CA LEU A 41 8.71 5.74 -4.43
C LEU A 41 9.69 5.26 -3.35
N ALA A 42 9.93 6.05 -2.29
CA ALA A 42 10.75 5.61 -1.17
C ALA A 42 10.19 4.34 -0.50
N ASN A 43 8.85 4.27 -0.32
CA ASN A 43 8.20 3.07 0.19
C ASN A 43 8.32 1.88 -0.76
N VAL A 44 8.07 2.11 -2.05
CA VAL A 44 8.21 1.07 -3.08
C VAL A 44 9.65 0.52 -3.09
N ALA A 45 10.66 1.39 -3.07
CA ALA A 45 12.07 0.99 -3.04
C ALA A 45 12.39 0.12 -1.81
N THR A 46 11.92 0.53 -0.62
CA THR A 46 12.11 -0.24 0.62
C THR A 46 11.47 -1.63 0.53
N ASN A 47 10.26 -1.72 -0.01
CA ASN A 47 9.56 -3.00 -0.16
C ASN A 47 10.24 -3.91 -1.19
N LEU A 48 10.75 -3.35 -2.31
CA LEU A 48 11.50 -4.11 -3.31
C LEU A 48 12.83 -4.64 -2.75
N ILE A 49 13.57 -3.82 -1.99
CA ILE A 49 14.81 -4.26 -1.32
C ILE A 49 14.50 -5.40 -0.35
N SER A 50 13.45 -5.25 0.48
CA SER A 50 13.03 -6.27 1.42
C SER A 50 12.63 -7.58 0.72
N LEU A 51 11.91 -7.48 -0.41
CA LEU A 51 11.54 -8.63 -1.23
C LEU A 51 12.78 -9.36 -1.77
N ILE A 52 13.74 -8.61 -2.32
CA ILE A 52 14.98 -9.18 -2.87
C ILE A 52 15.75 -9.93 -1.78
N LEU A 53 15.92 -9.32 -0.61
CA LEU A 53 16.57 -9.96 0.53
C LEU A 53 15.84 -11.24 0.96
N LEU A 54 14.52 -11.17 1.08
CA LEU A 54 13.70 -12.32 1.45
C LEU A 54 13.79 -13.44 0.40
N TYR A 55 13.73 -13.08 -0.88
CA TYR A 55 13.87 -14.04 -1.98
C TYR A 55 15.22 -14.80 -1.91
N PHE A 56 16.33 -14.09 -1.73
CA PHE A 56 17.64 -14.74 -1.60
C PHE A 56 17.73 -15.63 -0.34
N LEU A 57 17.17 -15.18 0.79
CA LEU A 57 17.12 -16.00 2.01
C LEU A 57 16.29 -17.27 1.80
N THR A 58 15.15 -17.19 1.11
CA THR A 58 14.35 -18.39 0.82
C THR A 58 15.06 -19.35 -0.12
N GLN A 59 15.79 -18.84 -1.11
CA GLN A 59 16.60 -19.68 -2.02
C GLN A 59 17.74 -20.42 -1.29
N LEU A 60 18.31 -19.84 -0.24
CA LEU A 60 19.33 -20.51 0.58
C LEU A 60 18.77 -21.67 1.40
N VAL A 61 17.49 -21.60 1.80
CA VAL A 61 16.83 -22.64 2.62
C VAL A 61 16.20 -23.73 1.75
N LYS A 62 15.60 -23.33 0.65
CA LYS A 62 14.89 -24.21 -0.29
C LYS A 62 14.86 -23.56 -1.67
N GLU A 63 15.25 -24.34 -2.69
CA GLU A 63 15.05 -23.89 -4.08
C GLU A 63 13.56 -23.73 -4.37
N VAL A 64 13.13 -22.50 -4.63
CA VAL A 64 11.75 -22.17 -4.97
C VAL A 64 11.71 -21.63 -6.39
N GLN A 65 10.98 -22.33 -7.26
CA GLN A 65 10.79 -21.89 -8.65
C GLN A 65 9.70 -20.81 -8.72
N ILE A 66 10.08 -19.57 -8.49
CA ILE A 66 9.18 -18.42 -8.59
C ILE A 66 9.75 -17.44 -9.62
N ASN A 67 8.88 -16.88 -10.44
CA ASN A 67 9.26 -15.83 -11.38
C ASN A 67 9.63 -14.53 -10.62
N LEU A 68 10.93 -14.30 -10.42
CA LEU A 68 11.42 -13.12 -9.71
C LEU A 68 10.99 -11.81 -10.37
N LEU A 69 11.00 -11.72 -11.71
CA LEU A 69 10.55 -10.52 -12.42
C LEU A 69 9.05 -10.26 -12.20
N GLY A 70 8.24 -11.32 -12.23
CA GLY A 70 6.82 -11.24 -11.91
C GLY A 70 6.57 -10.79 -10.47
N LEU A 71 7.36 -11.29 -9.51
CA LEU A 71 7.30 -10.85 -8.10
C LEU A 71 7.68 -9.39 -7.94
N LEU A 72 8.78 -8.95 -8.54
CA LEU A 72 9.25 -7.57 -8.47
C LEU A 72 8.20 -6.61 -9.07
N GLY A 73 7.67 -6.91 -10.26
CA GLY A 73 6.62 -6.14 -10.90
C GLY A 73 5.33 -6.12 -10.07
N GLY A 74 4.94 -7.26 -9.52
CA GLY A 74 3.77 -7.39 -8.64
C GLY A 74 3.91 -6.54 -7.38
N VAL A 75 5.02 -6.69 -6.65
CA VAL A 75 5.29 -5.91 -5.42
C VAL A 75 5.42 -4.42 -5.71
N PHE A 76 5.97 -4.03 -6.86
CA PHE A 76 6.00 -2.63 -7.28
C PHE A 76 4.59 -2.04 -7.34
N ILE A 77 3.67 -2.67 -8.08
CA ILE A 77 2.28 -2.20 -8.26
C ILE A 77 1.51 -2.22 -6.92
N ILE A 78 1.63 -3.30 -6.17
CA ILE A 78 0.97 -3.46 -4.86
C ILE A 78 1.46 -2.39 -3.89
N SER A 79 2.78 -2.18 -3.78
CA SER A 79 3.37 -1.18 -2.89
C SER A 79 2.99 0.24 -3.28
N LEU A 80 2.93 0.54 -4.58
CA LEU A 80 2.49 1.83 -5.09
C LEU A 80 1.06 2.13 -4.64
N PHE A 81 0.12 1.21 -4.86
CA PHE A 81 -1.27 1.38 -4.45
C PHE A 81 -1.41 1.53 -2.93
N HIS A 82 -0.84 0.59 -2.15
CA HIS A 82 -0.98 0.62 -0.69
C HIS A 82 -0.26 1.79 -0.02
N SER A 83 0.79 2.32 -0.66
CA SER A 83 1.42 3.56 -0.19
C SER A 83 0.47 4.75 -0.32
N LEU A 84 -0.25 4.86 -1.43
CA LEU A 84 -1.28 5.89 -1.61
C LEU A 84 -2.46 5.70 -0.66
N VAL A 85 -2.87 4.46 -0.40
CA VAL A 85 -3.86 4.16 0.66
C VAL A 85 -3.36 4.68 2.01
N GLY A 86 -2.09 4.52 2.32
CA GLY A 86 -1.49 5.08 3.54
C GLY A 86 -1.66 6.60 3.66
N PHE A 87 -1.44 7.35 2.58
CA PHE A 87 -1.75 8.79 2.53
C PHE A 87 -3.23 9.08 2.81
N TYR A 88 -4.12 8.32 2.17
CA TYR A 88 -5.57 8.48 2.37
C TYR A 88 -5.98 8.23 3.82
N LEU A 89 -5.46 7.17 4.45
CA LEU A 89 -5.75 6.87 5.85
C LEU A 89 -5.23 7.96 6.79
N THR A 90 -4.02 8.47 6.53
CA THR A 90 -3.44 9.58 7.31
C THR A 90 -4.25 10.87 7.17
N TYR A 91 -4.86 11.12 6.00
CA TYR A 91 -5.75 12.27 5.79
C TYR A 91 -6.95 12.24 6.73
N GLN A 92 -7.52 11.07 6.99
CA GLN A 92 -8.72 10.92 7.81
C GLN A 92 -8.46 11.06 9.32
N THR A 93 -7.20 11.06 9.75
CA THR A 93 -6.83 10.92 11.17
C THR A 93 -6.25 12.21 11.73
N LYS A 94 -6.57 12.48 13.00
CA LYS A 94 -6.07 13.63 13.74
C LYS A 94 -5.06 13.23 14.82
N SER A 95 -5.22 12.07 15.41
CA SER A 95 -4.35 11.54 16.46
C SER A 95 -3.69 10.23 16.03
N PHE A 96 -2.60 9.85 16.71
CA PHE A 96 -1.95 8.57 16.49
C PHE A 96 -2.87 7.38 16.78
N THR A 97 -3.69 7.51 17.82
CA THR A 97 -4.68 6.48 18.17
C THR A 97 -5.73 6.31 17.07
N ASP A 98 -6.22 7.43 16.49
CA ASP A 98 -7.15 7.37 15.35
C ASP A 98 -6.51 6.67 14.15
N LEU A 99 -5.23 6.96 13.87
CA LEU A 99 -4.50 6.31 12.78
C LEU A 99 -4.44 4.79 12.98
N LEU A 100 -4.12 4.33 14.19
CA LEU A 100 -4.10 2.89 14.50
C LEU A 100 -5.49 2.26 14.32
N VAL A 101 -6.54 2.91 14.79
CA VAL A 101 -7.92 2.43 14.64
C VAL A 101 -8.32 2.33 13.15
N VAL A 102 -7.98 3.32 12.34
CA VAL A 102 -8.31 3.33 10.91
C VAL A 102 -7.51 2.25 10.16
N ILE A 103 -6.22 2.07 10.48
CA ILE A 103 -5.40 0.98 9.92
C ILE A 103 -6.01 -0.37 10.30
N PHE A 104 -6.41 -0.55 11.57
CA PHE A 104 -7.01 -1.80 12.03
C PHE A 104 -8.34 -2.10 11.33
N LYS A 105 -9.20 -1.09 11.14
CA LYS A 105 -10.42 -1.21 10.34
C LYS A 105 -10.12 -1.60 8.90
N TYR A 106 -9.11 -1.01 8.29
CA TYR A 106 -8.66 -1.37 6.94
C TYR A 106 -8.29 -2.86 6.85
N PHE A 107 -7.52 -3.37 7.82
CA PHE A 107 -7.17 -4.79 7.86
C PHE A 107 -8.39 -5.69 8.02
N ILE A 108 -9.29 -5.37 8.97
CA ILE A 108 -10.47 -6.20 9.21
C ILE A 108 -11.38 -6.23 7.98
N ILE A 109 -11.68 -5.09 7.38
CA ILE A 109 -12.67 -4.98 6.31
C ILE A 109 -12.13 -5.52 4.98
N LEU A 110 -10.86 -5.31 4.67
CA LEU A 110 -10.31 -5.62 3.36
C LEU A 110 -9.44 -6.88 3.33
N LEU A 111 -8.71 -7.20 4.41
CA LEU A 111 -7.80 -8.34 4.43
C LEU A 111 -8.48 -9.62 4.92
N ILE A 112 -9.24 -9.55 6.02
CA ILE A 112 -9.85 -10.75 6.62
C ILE A 112 -10.79 -11.47 5.65
N PRO A 113 -11.71 -10.81 4.91
CA PRO A 113 -12.56 -11.51 3.94
C PRO A 113 -11.76 -12.22 2.85
N VAL A 114 -10.66 -11.60 2.37
CA VAL A 114 -9.79 -12.20 1.37
C VAL A 114 -9.07 -13.43 1.91
N LEU A 115 -8.62 -13.40 3.17
CA LEU A 115 -8.02 -14.57 3.82
C LEU A 115 -9.04 -15.73 3.94
N PHE A 116 -10.26 -15.46 4.38
CA PHE A 116 -11.30 -16.49 4.52
C PHE A 116 -11.68 -17.09 3.16
N ASP A 117 -11.77 -16.26 2.11
CA ASP A 117 -12.01 -16.75 0.76
C ASP A 117 -10.85 -17.62 0.26
N SER A 118 -9.60 -17.21 0.48
CA SER A 118 -8.42 -17.97 0.07
C SER A 118 -8.25 -19.30 0.80
N LEU A 119 -8.77 -19.41 2.04
CA LEU A 119 -8.81 -20.65 2.82
C LEU A 119 -10.02 -21.55 2.48
N GLY A 120 -10.87 -21.13 1.54
CA GLY A 120 -12.07 -21.90 1.15
C GLY A 120 -13.17 -21.91 2.21
N LEU A 121 -13.13 -21.01 3.19
CA LEU A 121 -14.13 -20.91 4.25
C LEU A 121 -15.43 -20.25 3.76
N ILE A 122 -15.37 -19.48 2.68
CA ILE A 122 -16.53 -18.81 2.08
C ILE A 122 -17.11 -19.71 1.00
N LYS A 123 -18.26 -20.31 1.31
CA LYS A 123 -18.98 -21.21 0.39
C LYS A 123 -19.96 -20.48 -0.54
N SER A 124 -20.30 -19.23 -0.23
CA SER A 124 -21.25 -18.43 -1.01
C SER A 124 -20.57 -17.82 -2.23
N GLN A 125 -21.04 -18.18 -3.43
CA GLN A 125 -20.54 -17.62 -4.69
C GLN A 125 -20.73 -16.10 -4.77
N LEU A 126 -21.82 -15.57 -4.24
CA LEU A 126 -22.08 -14.13 -4.22
C LEU A 126 -21.05 -13.39 -3.36
N LEU A 127 -20.72 -13.94 -2.19
CA LEU A 127 -19.69 -13.32 -1.31
C LEU A 127 -18.30 -13.39 -1.95
N SER A 128 -17.94 -14.52 -2.55
CA SER A 128 -16.67 -14.67 -3.26
C SER A 128 -16.55 -13.65 -4.42
N ASN A 129 -17.62 -13.45 -5.19
CA ASN A 129 -17.63 -12.47 -6.27
C ASN A 129 -17.48 -11.02 -5.74
N LEU A 130 -18.08 -10.67 -4.61
CA LEU A 130 -17.92 -9.38 -3.96
C LEU A 130 -16.47 -9.16 -3.47
N ILE A 131 -15.86 -10.21 -2.93
CA ILE A 131 -14.46 -10.16 -2.46
C ILE A 131 -13.49 -9.95 -3.63
N CYS A 132 -13.80 -10.42 -4.83
CA CYS A 132 -12.98 -10.18 -6.02
C CYS A 132 -12.82 -8.69 -6.38
N ILE A 133 -13.75 -7.82 -5.93
CA ILE A 133 -13.66 -6.37 -6.12
C ILE A 133 -12.66 -5.72 -5.17
N LEU A 134 -12.29 -6.40 -4.06
CA LEU A 134 -11.40 -5.83 -3.07
C LEU A 134 -9.96 -5.70 -3.61
N PRO A 135 -9.29 -4.54 -3.42
CA PRO A 135 -7.91 -4.34 -3.89
C PRO A 135 -6.91 -5.30 -3.22
N THR A 136 -7.19 -5.77 -2.02
CA THR A 136 -6.40 -6.80 -1.34
C THR A 136 -6.50 -8.16 -2.02
N LYS A 137 -7.66 -8.51 -2.61
CA LYS A 137 -7.81 -9.73 -3.42
C LYS A 137 -7.01 -9.62 -4.73
N ALA A 138 -7.06 -8.46 -5.38
CA ALA A 138 -6.25 -8.20 -6.58
C ALA A 138 -4.75 -8.31 -6.25
N SER A 139 -4.29 -7.75 -5.11
CA SER A 139 -2.91 -7.90 -4.64
C SER A 139 -2.52 -9.37 -4.45
N LEU A 140 -3.38 -10.17 -3.82
CA LEU A 140 -3.14 -11.61 -3.64
C LEU A 140 -3.09 -12.34 -5.00
N THR A 141 -3.98 -12.00 -5.94
CA THR A 141 -4.00 -12.62 -7.28
C THR A 141 -2.72 -12.32 -8.06
N ILE A 142 -2.19 -11.10 -7.97
CA ILE A 142 -0.90 -10.74 -8.58
C ILE A 142 0.23 -11.60 -8.02
N MET A 143 0.30 -11.75 -6.69
CA MET A 143 1.33 -12.57 -6.03
C MET A 143 1.18 -14.06 -6.40
N ASN A 144 -0.03 -14.59 -6.41
CA ASN A 144 -0.31 -15.97 -6.81
C ASN A 144 0.04 -16.23 -8.29
N SER A 145 -0.18 -15.25 -9.16
CA SER A 145 0.22 -15.34 -10.57
C SER A 145 1.75 -15.37 -10.73
N ALA A 146 2.49 -14.54 -9.98
CA ALA A 146 3.95 -14.57 -9.98
C ALA A 146 4.51 -15.88 -9.42
N ALA A 147 3.79 -16.52 -8.48
CA ALA A 147 4.12 -17.83 -7.93
C ALA A 147 3.66 -19.01 -8.81
N GLY A 148 3.00 -18.76 -9.95
CA GLY A 148 2.50 -19.80 -10.85
C GLY A 148 1.25 -20.54 -10.35
N VAL A 149 0.59 -20.05 -9.29
CA VAL A 149 -0.62 -20.68 -8.69
C VAL A 149 -1.87 -20.37 -9.51
N VAL A 150 -1.94 -19.18 -10.11
CA VAL A 150 -3.03 -18.76 -11.00
C VAL A 150 -2.50 -18.30 -12.34
N SER A 151 -3.38 -18.20 -13.35
CA SER A 151 -2.98 -17.81 -14.70
C SER A 151 -2.37 -16.40 -14.73
N SER A 152 -1.40 -16.21 -15.61
CA SER A 152 -0.77 -14.89 -15.83
C SER A 152 -1.78 -13.84 -16.28
N GLN A 153 -2.80 -14.22 -17.03
CA GLN A 153 -3.86 -13.32 -17.46
C GLN A 153 -4.61 -12.70 -16.27
N SER A 154 -4.96 -13.51 -15.26
CA SER A 154 -5.60 -13.02 -14.02
C SER A 154 -4.70 -12.05 -13.27
N GLY A 155 -3.38 -12.33 -13.24
CA GLY A 155 -2.38 -11.43 -12.66
C GLY A 155 -2.34 -10.09 -13.35
N TYR A 156 -2.29 -10.06 -14.70
CA TYR A 156 -2.28 -8.81 -15.47
C TYR A 156 -3.56 -7.99 -15.30
N LEU A 157 -4.73 -8.62 -15.32
CA LEU A 157 -6.00 -7.93 -15.09
C LEU A 157 -6.05 -7.30 -13.70
N SER A 158 -5.60 -8.03 -12.68
CA SER A 158 -5.51 -7.52 -11.31
C SER A 158 -4.51 -6.37 -11.17
N ALA A 159 -3.37 -6.44 -11.88
CA ALA A 159 -2.38 -5.36 -11.91
C ALA A 159 -2.95 -4.10 -12.57
N PHE A 160 -3.66 -4.24 -13.68
CA PHE A 160 -4.31 -3.12 -14.34
C PHE A 160 -5.38 -2.48 -13.46
N TYR A 161 -6.17 -3.29 -12.77
CA TYR A 161 -7.17 -2.83 -11.82
C TYR A 161 -6.54 -2.02 -10.67
N LEU A 162 -5.46 -2.51 -10.05
CA LEU A 162 -4.76 -1.78 -8.99
C LEU A 162 -4.11 -0.48 -9.49
N LEU A 163 -3.52 -0.48 -10.68
CA LEU A 163 -2.97 0.74 -11.29
C LEU A 163 -4.06 1.78 -11.54
N PHE A 164 -5.21 1.36 -12.04
CA PHE A 164 -6.35 2.26 -12.23
C PHE A 164 -6.80 2.89 -10.90
N LEU A 165 -6.96 2.07 -9.85
CA LEU A 165 -7.29 2.57 -8.51
C LEU A 165 -6.21 3.48 -7.94
N ALA A 166 -4.92 3.17 -8.18
CA ALA A 166 -3.80 4.00 -7.73
C ALA A 166 -3.84 5.40 -8.39
N ILE A 167 -4.15 5.47 -9.70
CA ILE A 167 -4.29 6.75 -10.41
C ILE A 167 -5.45 7.58 -9.84
N LEU A 168 -6.60 6.95 -9.59
CA LEU A 168 -7.75 7.65 -8.99
C LEU A 168 -7.41 8.17 -7.60
N LEU A 169 -6.77 7.35 -6.78
CA LEU A 169 -6.40 7.70 -5.41
C LEU A 169 -5.32 8.80 -5.40
N TYR A 170 -4.33 8.72 -6.30
CA TYR A 170 -3.31 9.75 -6.46
C TYR A 170 -3.94 11.11 -6.80
N ARG A 171 -4.85 11.15 -7.77
CA ARG A 171 -5.57 12.37 -8.16
C ARG A 171 -6.38 12.95 -7.00
N TRP A 172 -7.03 12.07 -6.24
CA TRP A 172 -7.78 12.50 -5.07
C TRP A 172 -6.86 13.12 -4.01
N ILE A 173 -5.73 12.46 -3.68
CA ILE A 173 -4.75 12.97 -2.70
C ILE A 173 -4.17 14.30 -3.17
N GLU A 174 -3.77 14.42 -4.45
CA GLU A 174 -3.21 15.64 -5.01
C GLU A 174 -4.16 16.83 -4.91
N ASN A 175 -5.45 16.61 -5.18
CA ASN A 175 -6.47 17.65 -5.09
C ASN A 175 -6.75 18.10 -3.66
N HIS A 176 -6.67 17.19 -2.68
CA HIS A 176 -6.96 17.49 -1.27
C HIS A 176 -5.69 17.75 -0.44
N PHE A 177 -4.52 17.81 -1.08
CA PHE A 177 -3.24 17.91 -0.37
C PHE A 177 -3.13 19.16 0.51
N GLN A 178 -3.65 20.30 0.07
CA GLN A 178 -3.62 21.54 0.86
C GLN A 178 -4.44 21.41 2.14
N GLU A 179 -5.66 20.87 2.03
CA GLU A 179 -6.50 20.61 3.20
C GLU A 179 -5.84 19.62 4.16
N PHE A 180 -5.18 18.59 3.59
CA PHE A 180 -4.43 17.61 4.36
C PHE A 180 -3.29 18.23 5.17
N ALA A 181 -2.53 19.15 4.56
CA ALA A 181 -1.38 19.78 5.19
C ALA A 181 -1.77 20.82 6.26
N ILE A 182 -2.95 21.47 6.09
CA ILE A 182 -3.45 22.52 7.00
C ILE A 182 -4.29 21.93 8.12
N LYS A 183 -4.97 20.78 7.89
CA LYS A 183 -5.88 20.16 8.84
C LYS A 183 -5.14 19.88 10.15
N GLU A 184 -5.48 20.65 11.19
CA GLU A 184 -4.80 20.57 12.47
C GLU A 184 -4.89 19.16 13.04
N SER A 185 -3.74 18.63 13.43
CA SER A 185 -3.66 17.57 14.39
C SER A 185 -4.35 18.10 15.65
N GLY A 186 -5.46 17.49 16.04
CA GLY A 186 -6.18 17.90 17.22
C GLY A 186 -5.27 17.95 18.45
N VAL A 187 -4.90 19.14 18.85
CA VAL A 187 -4.45 19.49 20.18
C VAL A 187 -5.62 20.21 20.80
#